data_e9915787d9a0d864eaaf5cc57ad97adc
#
_entry.id   e9915787d9a0d864eaaf5cc57ad97adc
#
_cell.length_a   1.000
_cell.length_b   1.000
_cell.length_c   1.000
_cell.angle_alpha   90.00
_cell.angle_beta   90.00
_cell.angle_gamma   90.00
#
_symmetry.space_group_name_H-M   'P 1'
#
loop_
_entity.id
_entity.type
_entity.pdbx_description
1 polymer ?
#
loop_
_entity_poly.entity_id
_entity_poly.type
_entity_poly.pdbx_seq_one_letter_code
_entity_poly.pdbx_strand_id
1 'polypeptide(L)'
;ANLVKKVKAILKTLPDWIRIAEVTIDNRTSFELSNGSQIKASSTSGDAGRSEALSLLVIDEAAHVDGLEELWTGLYPTLSTGGRCIAISTPNGVGNWFHKTYTDAVDGQNDFKSVSLPWSVHPERDQAWFKNETKNMSRRQIAQELECNFNSSGENVLQSEDMEWIHECIK
;
A
#
# COMPACT_ATOMS: atom_id res chain seq x y z
N ALA A 1 1.32 -13.73 -7.15
CA ALA A 1 1.68 -14.21 -8.50
C ALA A 1 1.70 -13.09 -9.56
N ASN A 2 0.74 -12.16 -9.56
CA ASN A 2 0.70 -11.08 -10.57
C ASN A 2 1.81 -10.05 -10.38
N LEU A 3 2.18 -9.69 -9.16
CA LEU A 3 3.25 -8.72 -8.87
C LEU A 3 4.60 -9.20 -9.43
N VAL A 4 5.00 -10.42 -9.11
CA VAL A 4 6.26 -11.00 -9.63
C VAL A 4 6.27 -11.05 -11.16
N LYS A 5 5.13 -11.38 -11.78
CA LYS A 5 5.00 -11.36 -13.25
C LYS A 5 5.22 -9.96 -13.84
N LYS A 6 4.67 -8.92 -13.20
CA LYS A 6 4.89 -7.52 -13.62
C LYS A 6 6.35 -7.12 -13.48
N VAL A 7 7.00 -7.45 -12.35
CA VAL A 7 8.43 -7.15 -12.16
C VAL A 7 9.30 -7.85 -13.18
N LYS A 8 9.03 -9.13 -13.49
CA LYS A 8 9.74 -9.87 -14.55
C LYS A 8 9.55 -9.24 -15.94
N ALA A 9 8.34 -8.75 -16.24
CA ALA A 9 8.08 -8.06 -17.49
C ALA A 9 8.91 -6.78 -17.59
N ILE A 10 8.94 -5.98 -16.52
CA ILE A 10 9.78 -4.77 -16.46
C ILE A 10 11.25 -5.13 -16.66
N LEU A 11 11.75 -6.13 -15.94
CA LEU A 11 13.17 -6.56 -16.06
C LEU A 11 13.55 -6.93 -17.48
N LYS A 12 12.64 -7.60 -18.23
CA LYS A 12 12.86 -7.97 -19.63
C LYS A 12 12.91 -6.77 -20.60
N THR A 13 12.27 -5.66 -20.22
CA THR A 13 12.24 -4.43 -21.05
C THR A 13 13.38 -3.46 -20.71
N LEU A 14 14.15 -3.74 -19.65
CA LEU A 14 15.30 -2.90 -19.32
C LEU A 14 16.39 -3.02 -20.39
N PRO A 15 16.98 -1.90 -20.81
CA PRO A 15 18.16 -1.90 -21.67
C PRO A 15 19.33 -2.66 -21.03
N ASP A 16 20.18 -3.29 -21.85
CA ASP A 16 21.29 -4.14 -21.37
C ASP A 16 22.25 -3.40 -20.45
N TRP A 17 22.44 -2.10 -20.66
CA TRP A 17 23.31 -1.26 -19.83
C TRP A 17 22.78 -0.99 -18.40
N ILE A 18 21.48 -1.19 -18.16
CA ILE A 18 20.86 -1.14 -16.82
C ILE A 18 20.72 -2.54 -16.23
N ARG A 19 20.50 -3.53 -17.08
CA ARG A 19 20.31 -4.94 -16.68
C ARG A 19 21.66 -5.59 -16.34
N ILE A 20 22.13 -5.33 -15.12
CA ILE A 20 23.44 -5.77 -14.62
C ILE A 20 23.49 -7.24 -14.15
N ALA A 21 22.37 -7.94 -14.15
CA ALA A 21 22.28 -9.34 -13.70
C ALA A 21 21.23 -10.11 -14.48
N GLU A 22 21.53 -11.40 -14.73
CA GLU A 22 20.64 -12.33 -15.42
C GLU A 22 19.74 -13.06 -14.43
N VAL A 23 18.57 -13.53 -14.90
CA VAL A 23 17.68 -14.38 -14.10
C VAL A 23 18.23 -15.80 -14.08
N THR A 24 18.56 -16.33 -12.92
CA THR A 24 19.09 -17.68 -12.71
C THR A 24 18.03 -18.68 -12.28
N ILE A 25 17.07 -18.24 -11.45
CA ILE A 25 15.93 -19.05 -11.02
C ILE A 25 14.65 -18.27 -11.33
N ASP A 26 13.70 -18.93 -12.00
CA ASP A 26 12.43 -18.34 -12.43
C ASP A 26 11.25 -19.20 -11.97
N ASN A 27 10.67 -18.87 -10.81
CA ASN A 27 9.49 -19.50 -10.25
C ASN A 27 8.24 -18.60 -10.39
N ARG A 28 7.06 -19.18 -10.17
CA ARG A 28 5.79 -18.47 -10.28
C ARG A 28 5.67 -17.28 -9.29
N THR A 29 6.22 -17.42 -8.09
CA THR A 29 6.12 -16.45 -6.99
C THR A 29 7.44 -15.84 -6.57
N SER A 30 8.55 -16.26 -7.19
CA SER A 30 9.89 -15.75 -6.90
C SER A 30 10.78 -15.81 -8.12
N PHE A 31 11.85 -15.05 -8.10
CA PHE A 31 12.99 -15.24 -9.01
C PHE A 31 14.28 -14.76 -8.35
N GLU A 32 15.40 -15.30 -8.82
CA GLU A 32 16.73 -14.95 -8.36
C GLU A 32 17.57 -14.45 -9.54
N LEU A 33 18.47 -13.54 -9.22
CA LEU A 33 19.40 -12.96 -10.17
C LEU A 33 20.83 -13.49 -9.94
N SER A 34 21.65 -13.46 -10.98
CA SER A 34 23.05 -13.95 -10.94
C SER A 34 23.95 -13.25 -9.91
N ASN A 35 23.54 -12.07 -9.41
CA ASN A 35 24.22 -11.35 -8.34
C ASN A 35 23.74 -11.74 -6.93
N GLY A 36 22.91 -12.79 -6.80
CA GLY A 36 22.35 -13.25 -5.53
C GLY A 36 21.12 -12.49 -5.05
N SER A 37 20.64 -11.47 -5.78
CA SER A 37 19.40 -10.78 -5.41
C SER A 37 18.19 -11.67 -5.65
N GLN A 38 17.26 -11.68 -4.70
CA GLN A 38 16.03 -12.47 -4.79
C GLN A 38 14.81 -11.55 -4.64
N ILE A 39 13.78 -11.81 -5.44
CA ILE A 39 12.47 -11.19 -5.29
C ILE A 39 11.43 -12.29 -5.10
N LYS A 40 10.63 -12.17 -4.04
CA LYS A 40 9.62 -13.16 -3.65
C LYS A 40 8.31 -12.46 -3.32
N ALA A 41 7.20 -12.99 -3.80
CA ALA A 41 5.86 -12.59 -3.38
C ALA A 41 5.21 -13.71 -2.58
N SER A 42 4.68 -13.36 -1.43
CA SER A 42 3.96 -14.25 -0.54
C SER A 42 2.57 -13.70 -0.27
N SER A 43 1.62 -14.58 0.06
CA SER A 43 0.37 -14.15 0.68
C SER A 43 0.64 -13.77 2.14
N THR A 44 -0.23 -12.97 2.71
CA THR A 44 -0.18 -12.49 4.10
C THR A 44 -0.51 -13.60 5.12
N SER A 45 0.10 -14.78 4.98
CA SER A 45 0.01 -15.85 5.98
C SER A 45 1.04 -15.62 7.10
N GLY A 46 0.72 -16.03 8.34
CA GLY A 46 1.47 -15.70 9.54
C GLY A 46 2.97 -16.03 9.56
N ASP A 47 3.46 -16.85 8.63
CA ASP A 47 4.89 -17.21 8.49
C ASP A 47 5.60 -16.52 7.33
N ALA A 48 4.90 -15.60 6.62
CA ALA A 48 5.46 -14.93 5.47
C ALA A 48 6.65 -14.03 5.85
N GLY A 49 7.84 -14.34 5.35
CA GLY A 49 9.03 -13.48 5.44
C GLY A 49 9.77 -13.49 6.78
N ARG A 50 9.33 -14.22 7.81
CA ARG A 50 9.92 -14.19 9.16
C ARG A 50 11.34 -14.75 9.27
N SER A 51 11.80 -15.50 8.29
CA SER A 51 13.11 -16.19 8.35
C SER A 51 14.20 -15.58 7.48
N GLU A 52 13.93 -14.46 6.81
CA GLU A 52 14.85 -13.87 5.84
C GLU A 52 15.20 -12.42 6.24
N ALA A 53 16.46 -12.00 6.10
CA ALA A 53 16.84 -10.60 6.22
C ALA A 53 16.39 -9.87 4.95
N LEU A 54 15.49 -8.92 5.09
CA LEU A 54 14.90 -8.20 3.97
C LEU A 54 15.59 -6.85 3.74
N SER A 55 16.05 -6.61 2.52
CA SER A 55 16.52 -5.27 2.09
C SER A 55 15.34 -4.33 1.77
N LEU A 56 14.25 -4.88 1.27
CA LEU A 56 13.02 -4.16 0.97
C LEU A 56 11.81 -5.06 1.21
N LEU A 57 10.86 -4.56 2.00
CA LEU A 57 9.53 -5.13 2.18
C LEU A 57 8.51 -4.21 1.49
N VAL A 58 7.67 -4.76 0.64
CA VAL A 58 6.53 -4.04 0.06
C VAL A 58 5.25 -4.72 0.54
N ILE A 59 4.39 -3.96 1.22
CA ILE A 59 3.06 -4.40 1.65
C ILE A 59 2.05 -3.70 0.74
N ASP A 60 1.44 -4.47 -0.14
CA ASP A 60 0.40 -4.00 -1.05
C ASP A 60 -0.98 -4.16 -0.40
N GLU A 61 -1.88 -3.23 -0.64
CA GLU A 61 -3.22 -3.17 -0.05
C GLU A 61 -3.21 -3.24 1.49
N ALA A 62 -2.27 -2.54 2.12
CA ALA A 62 -1.99 -2.65 3.56
C ALA A 62 -3.21 -2.38 4.47
N ALA A 63 -4.14 -1.48 4.08
CA ALA A 63 -5.36 -1.20 4.85
C ALA A 63 -6.40 -2.34 4.77
N HIS A 64 -6.24 -3.27 3.81
CA HIS A 64 -7.16 -4.38 3.55
C HIS A 64 -6.61 -5.73 4.02
N VAL A 65 -5.41 -5.74 4.61
CA VAL A 65 -4.80 -6.96 5.17
C VAL A 65 -5.30 -7.18 6.59
N ASP A 66 -6.06 -8.24 6.80
CA ASP A 66 -6.49 -8.64 8.13
C ASP A 66 -5.30 -9.07 8.99
N GLY A 67 -5.26 -8.63 10.26
CA GLY A 67 -4.21 -8.98 11.19
C GLY A 67 -2.82 -8.43 10.84
N LEU A 68 -2.72 -7.37 10.03
CA LEU A 68 -1.43 -6.79 9.63
C LEU A 68 -0.60 -6.31 10.82
N GLU A 69 -1.22 -5.89 11.92
CA GLU A 69 -0.51 -5.48 13.14
C GLU A 69 0.32 -6.63 13.76
N GLU A 70 -0.26 -7.84 13.79
CA GLU A 70 0.43 -9.05 14.25
C GLU A 70 1.51 -9.49 13.26
N LEU A 71 1.19 -9.47 11.96
CA LEU A 71 2.14 -9.78 10.90
C LEU A 71 3.34 -8.82 10.92
N TRP A 72 3.11 -7.52 11.10
CA TRP A 72 4.12 -6.49 11.21
C TRP A 72 5.08 -6.75 12.36
N THR A 73 4.58 -7.15 13.53
CA THR A 73 5.40 -7.52 14.68
C THR A 73 6.40 -8.63 14.35
N GLY A 74 6.01 -9.58 13.51
CA GLY A 74 6.89 -10.64 13.03
C GLY A 74 7.84 -10.24 11.91
N LEU A 75 7.45 -9.26 11.06
CA LEU A 75 8.24 -8.81 9.92
C LEU A 75 9.25 -7.72 10.28
N TYR A 76 8.91 -6.85 11.21
CA TYR A 76 9.77 -5.72 11.58
C TYR A 76 11.21 -6.11 11.92
N PRO A 77 11.47 -7.18 12.70
CA PRO A 77 12.84 -7.62 13.00
C PRO A 77 13.65 -8.01 11.74
N THR A 78 13.00 -8.44 10.66
CA THR A 78 13.69 -8.82 9.42
C THR A 78 14.28 -7.63 8.67
N LEU A 79 13.84 -6.41 9.01
CA LEU A 79 14.34 -5.15 8.47
C LEU A 79 15.48 -4.55 9.31
N SER A 80 15.81 -5.13 10.48
CA SER A 80 16.77 -4.58 11.45
C SER A 80 18.20 -4.42 10.92
N THR A 81 18.54 -5.10 9.83
CA THR A 81 19.85 -5.00 9.15
C THR A 81 19.94 -3.85 8.14
N GLY A 82 19.06 -2.85 8.24
CA GLY A 82 19.00 -1.69 7.34
C GLY A 82 18.00 -1.85 6.20
N GLY A 83 17.08 -2.79 6.30
CA GLY A 83 15.98 -2.96 5.35
C GLY A 83 14.98 -1.80 5.40
N ARG A 84 14.22 -1.64 4.33
CA ARG A 84 13.22 -0.59 4.17
C ARG A 84 11.84 -1.21 3.98
N CYS A 85 10.79 -0.46 4.36
CA CYS A 85 9.41 -0.85 4.11
C CYS A 85 8.69 0.20 3.28
N ILE A 86 7.87 -0.28 2.33
CA ILE A 86 6.91 0.52 1.59
C ILE A 86 5.53 -0.12 1.82
N ALA A 87 4.64 0.59 2.47
CA ALA A 87 3.24 0.19 2.62
C ALA A 87 2.38 1.04 1.69
N ILE A 88 1.58 0.38 0.85
CA ILE A 88 0.74 1.02 -0.16
C ILE A 88 -0.69 0.54 0.03
N SER A 89 -1.66 1.45 0.02
CA SER A 89 -3.08 1.10 0.04
C SER A 89 -3.95 2.27 -0.36
N THR A 90 -5.18 1.99 -0.80
CA THR A 90 -6.29 2.91 -0.61
C THR A 90 -6.75 2.86 0.85
N PRO A 91 -7.36 3.93 1.39
CA PRO A 91 -7.94 3.92 2.73
C PRO A 91 -9.02 2.84 2.90
N ASN A 92 -9.10 2.25 4.08
CA ASN A 92 -10.18 1.33 4.44
C ASN A 92 -10.64 1.62 5.88
N GLY A 93 -11.24 2.79 6.08
CA GLY A 93 -11.67 3.27 7.38
C GLY A 93 -10.52 3.62 8.32
N VAL A 94 -10.88 3.87 9.57
CA VAL A 94 -9.96 4.28 10.63
C VAL A 94 -9.63 3.10 11.56
N GLY A 95 -8.51 3.19 12.29
CA GLY A 95 -8.14 2.26 13.36
C GLY A 95 -7.37 1.01 12.91
N ASN A 96 -7.27 0.68 11.61
CA ASN A 96 -6.41 -0.40 11.14
C ASN A 96 -4.92 0.01 11.19
N TRP A 97 -4.02 -0.95 11.03
CA TRP A 97 -2.57 -0.73 11.10
C TRP A 97 -2.09 0.35 10.11
N PHE A 98 -2.60 0.34 8.87
CA PHE A 98 -2.19 1.30 7.85
C PHE A 98 -2.61 2.73 8.21
N HIS A 99 -3.85 2.93 8.69
CA HIS A 99 -4.33 4.22 9.15
C HIS A 99 -3.48 4.76 10.30
N LYS A 100 -3.24 3.95 11.35
CA LYS A 100 -2.40 4.34 12.50
C LYS A 100 -0.99 4.71 12.07
N THR A 101 -0.35 3.85 11.27
CA THR A 101 1.01 4.09 10.78
C THR A 101 1.11 5.35 9.93
N TYR A 102 0.09 5.61 9.09
CA TYR A 102 0.03 6.82 8.27
C TYR A 102 -0.15 8.08 9.12
N THR A 103 -1.09 8.09 10.07
CA THR A 103 -1.32 9.25 10.96
C THR A 103 -0.12 9.53 11.85
N ASP A 104 0.48 8.50 12.43
CA ASP A 104 1.71 8.63 13.22
C ASP A 104 2.87 9.20 12.38
N ALA A 105 2.95 8.83 11.09
CA ALA A 105 3.94 9.39 10.17
C ALA A 105 3.67 10.87 9.84
N VAL A 106 2.40 11.27 9.68
CA VAL A 106 2.03 12.68 9.51
C VAL A 106 2.41 13.50 10.73
N ASP A 107 2.20 12.95 11.92
CA ASP A 107 2.47 13.60 13.21
C ASP A 107 3.94 13.48 13.65
N GLY A 108 4.79 12.81 12.86
CA GLY A 108 6.21 12.62 13.17
C GLY A 108 6.47 11.67 14.34
N GLN A 109 5.54 10.77 14.64
CA GLN A 109 5.62 9.81 15.75
C GLN A 109 6.28 8.48 15.36
N ASN A 110 6.59 8.27 14.08
CA ASN A 110 7.34 7.11 13.57
C ASN A 110 8.31 7.50 12.46
N ASP A 111 9.12 6.55 11.99
CA ASP A 111 10.15 6.78 10.96
C ASP A 111 9.62 6.69 9.52
N PHE A 112 8.32 6.42 9.31
CA PHE A 112 7.74 6.42 7.99
C PHE A 112 7.58 7.83 7.44
N LYS A 113 7.64 7.95 6.11
CA LYS A 113 7.24 9.16 5.39
C LYS A 113 5.87 8.94 4.78
N SER A 114 4.90 9.76 5.20
CA SER A 114 3.55 9.74 4.64
C SER A 114 3.53 10.39 3.26
N VAL A 115 2.87 9.74 2.31
CA VAL A 115 2.61 10.25 0.96
C VAL A 115 1.15 10.02 0.65
N SER A 116 0.43 11.10 0.28
CA SER A 116 -0.95 11.03 -0.18
C SER A 116 -1.02 11.43 -1.65
N LEU A 117 -1.66 10.57 -2.46
CA LEU A 117 -1.76 10.72 -3.90
C LEU A 117 -3.24 10.64 -4.34
N PRO A 118 -4.08 11.64 -4.01
CA PRO A 118 -5.44 11.69 -4.48
C PRO A 118 -5.49 11.86 -6.01
N TRP A 119 -6.63 11.59 -6.62
CA TRP A 119 -6.82 11.67 -8.07
C TRP A 119 -6.34 12.98 -8.69
N SER A 120 -6.48 14.09 -7.97
CA SER A 120 -6.14 15.45 -8.41
C SER A 120 -4.63 15.70 -8.59
N VAL A 121 -3.78 14.83 -8.07
CA VAL A 121 -2.31 14.91 -8.24
C VAL A 121 -1.89 14.41 -9.63
N HIS A 122 -2.74 13.61 -10.29
CA HIS A 122 -2.42 13.08 -11.61
C HIS A 122 -2.62 14.15 -12.69
N PRO A 123 -1.59 14.46 -13.50
CA PRO A 123 -1.61 15.59 -14.43
C PRO A 123 -2.68 15.50 -15.54
N GLU A 124 -3.11 14.29 -15.87
CA GLU A 124 -4.11 14.03 -16.92
C GLU A 124 -5.54 13.89 -16.37
N ARG A 125 -5.75 14.05 -15.05
CA ARG A 125 -7.06 13.92 -14.42
C ARG A 125 -7.58 15.29 -14.03
N ASP A 126 -8.57 15.77 -14.78
CA ASP A 126 -9.28 17.02 -14.53
C ASP A 126 -10.69 16.79 -13.91
N GLN A 127 -11.42 17.85 -13.65
CA GLN A 127 -12.78 17.78 -13.12
C GLN A 127 -13.76 17.07 -14.09
N ALA A 128 -13.52 17.13 -15.39
CA ALA A 128 -14.35 16.44 -16.36
C ALA A 128 -14.12 14.93 -16.28
N TRP A 129 -12.85 14.51 -16.16
CA TRP A 129 -12.47 13.13 -15.88
C TRP A 129 -13.12 12.64 -14.57
N PHE A 130 -12.99 13.39 -13.48
CA PHE A 130 -13.54 13.02 -12.16
C PHE A 130 -15.05 12.85 -12.22
N LYS A 131 -15.78 13.81 -12.80
CA LYS A 131 -17.23 13.74 -12.95
C LYS A 131 -17.68 12.53 -13.79
N ASN A 132 -16.90 12.15 -14.79
CA ASN A 132 -17.20 10.99 -15.61
C ASN A 132 -16.93 9.68 -14.89
N GLU A 133 -15.79 9.57 -14.21
CA GLU A 133 -15.37 8.37 -13.48
C GLU A 133 -16.30 8.06 -12.31
N THR A 134 -16.74 9.10 -11.59
CA THR A 134 -17.55 8.95 -10.38
C THR A 134 -19.04 8.73 -10.62
N LYS A 135 -19.52 8.74 -11.86
CA LYS A 135 -20.96 8.62 -12.17
C LYS A 135 -21.65 7.39 -11.56
N ASN A 136 -20.93 6.29 -11.44
CA ASN A 136 -21.45 5.02 -10.94
C ASN A 136 -20.79 4.61 -9.61
N MET A 137 -20.09 5.52 -8.92
CA MET A 137 -19.44 5.28 -7.66
C MET A 137 -20.24 5.86 -6.51
N SER A 138 -20.32 5.13 -5.41
CA SER A 138 -20.81 5.66 -4.14
C SER A 138 -19.84 6.68 -3.54
N ARG A 139 -20.30 7.55 -2.64
CA ARG A 139 -19.43 8.50 -1.91
C ARG A 139 -18.29 7.78 -1.20
N ARG A 140 -18.57 6.63 -0.58
CA ARG A 140 -17.55 5.79 0.06
C ARG A 140 -16.46 5.35 -0.92
N GLN A 141 -16.86 4.84 -2.10
CA GLN A 141 -15.90 4.43 -3.13
C GLN A 141 -15.05 5.60 -3.62
N ILE A 142 -15.64 6.77 -3.82
CA ILE A 142 -14.92 7.99 -4.21
C ILE A 142 -13.90 8.37 -3.14
N ALA A 143 -14.31 8.41 -1.88
CA ALA A 143 -13.45 8.73 -0.75
C ALA A 143 -12.27 7.75 -0.63
N GLN A 144 -12.55 6.47 -0.81
CA GLN A 144 -11.56 5.39 -0.72
C GLN A 144 -10.59 5.38 -1.91
N GLU A 145 -11.12 5.32 -3.14
CA GLU A 145 -10.32 5.02 -4.33
C GLU A 145 -9.70 6.28 -4.97
N LEU A 146 -10.30 7.44 -4.74
CA LEU A 146 -9.89 8.67 -5.44
C LEU A 146 -9.39 9.77 -4.50
N GLU A 147 -9.98 9.92 -3.31
CA GLU A 147 -9.71 11.07 -2.44
C GLU A 147 -8.72 10.78 -1.30
N CYS A 148 -8.31 9.54 -1.12
CA CYS A 148 -7.45 9.09 -0.01
C CYS A 148 -8.03 9.47 1.37
N ASN A 149 -9.36 9.42 1.54
CA ASN A 149 -10.05 9.85 2.74
C ASN A 149 -10.36 8.65 3.66
N PHE A 150 -9.69 8.56 4.80
CA PHE A 150 -9.88 7.49 5.77
C PHE A 150 -11.25 7.54 6.45
N ASN A 151 -11.74 8.73 6.82
CA ASN A 151 -12.98 8.88 7.59
C ASN A 151 -14.22 8.41 6.83
N SER A 152 -14.25 8.63 5.52
CA SER A 152 -15.40 8.31 4.67
C SER A 152 -15.26 6.99 3.92
N SER A 153 -14.14 6.26 4.08
CA SER A 153 -13.86 5.02 3.36
C SER A 153 -14.27 3.76 4.12
N GLY A 154 -14.46 3.84 5.45
CA GLY A 154 -14.77 2.69 6.30
C GLY A 154 -16.26 2.34 6.42
N GLU A 155 -16.56 1.20 7.06
CA GLU A 155 -17.89 0.84 7.55
C GLU A 155 -18.12 1.50 8.90
N ASN A 156 -18.32 2.80 8.91
CA ASN A 156 -18.62 3.55 10.11
C ASN A 156 -20.11 3.42 10.45
N VAL A 157 -20.42 3.27 11.74
CA VAL A 157 -21.81 3.27 12.26
C VAL A 157 -22.48 4.62 11.98
N LEU A 158 -21.69 5.70 12.03
CA LEU A 158 -22.11 7.05 11.65
C LEU A 158 -21.51 7.40 10.29
N GLN A 159 -22.35 7.82 9.36
CA GLN A 159 -21.89 8.32 8.07
C GLN A 159 -21.29 9.74 8.23
N SER A 160 -20.53 10.20 7.24
CA SER A 160 -19.96 11.57 7.28
C SER A 160 -21.02 12.64 7.43
N GLU A 161 -22.20 12.42 6.86
CA GLU A 161 -23.36 13.30 6.96
C GLU A 161 -23.91 13.37 8.39
N ASP A 162 -23.92 12.24 9.12
CA ASP A 162 -24.33 12.18 10.52
C ASP A 162 -23.34 12.95 11.41
N MET A 163 -22.03 12.87 11.08
CA MET A 163 -20.98 13.60 11.80
C MET A 163 -21.07 15.11 11.56
N GLU A 164 -21.36 15.55 10.34
CA GLU A 164 -21.60 16.96 10.02
C GLU A 164 -22.84 17.49 10.77
N TRP A 165 -23.94 16.73 10.76
CA TRP A 165 -25.15 17.07 11.50
C TRP A 165 -24.90 17.16 13.02
N ILE A 166 -24.17 16.20 13.61
CA ILE A 166 -23.79 16.24 15.03
C ILE A 166 -22.97 17.49 15.33
N HIS A 167 -22.00 17.84 14.47
CA HIS A 167 -21.18 19.05 14.64
C HIS A 167 -22.00 20.34 14.58
N GLU A 168 -23.02 20.38 13.74
CA GLU A 168 -23.96 21.54 13.68
C GLU A 168 -24.86 21.63 14.90
N CYS A 169 -25.25 20.48 15.50
CA CYS A 169 -26.09 20.43 16.68
C CYS A 169 -25.36 20.80 18.00
N ILE A 170 -24.02 20.73 18.01
CA ILE A 170 -23.19 21.01 19.19
C ILE A 170 -22.77 22.49 19.26
N LYS A 171 -23.03 23.27 18.23
CA LYS A 171 -22.80 24.73 18.20
C LYS A 171 -24.00 25.46 18.80
#